data_c5f20baf5d00ce2ee537b039c8dccd91
#
_entry.id   c5f20baf5d00ce2ee537b039c8dccd91
#
_cell.length_a   1.000
_cell.length_b   1.000
_cell.length_c   1.000
_cell.angle_alpha   90.00
_cell.angle_beta   90.00
_cell.angle_gamma   90.00
#
_symmetry.space_group_name_H-M   'P 1'
#
loop_
_entity.id
_entity.type
_entity.pdbx_description
1 polymer ?
#
loop_
_entity_poly.entity_id
_entity_poly.type
_entity_poly.pdbx_seq_one_letter_code
_entity_poly.pdbx_strand_id
1 'polypeptide(L)'
;MPYLTPDGDGWQYVMQEKDIVYGLGEMPRGLNKRGWHYETNNTDESEHGENRLSYYAAHNFLLISPADGSGCIGIFIDFPGKVSYDIGYTRHDTLRFATAEPNYALYLITAPAAAEVAKEFRQLIGPSYIPPKWAFGLAQSRFGYKTEADIREVAAQYKANDLPLDMICMDIDYMQSYADFTVDKARFPDLASLPPT
;
A
#
# COMPACT_ATOMS: atom_id res chain seq x y z
N MET A 1 11.42 -9.65 -26.78
CA MET A 1 10.73 -8.77 -25.82
C MET A 1 9.41 -9.41 -25.45
N PRO A 2 9.06 -9.51 -24.20
CA PRO A 2 7.73 -9.93 -23.80
C PRO A 2 6.74 -8.87 -24.26
N TYR A 3 5.76 -9.27 -25.03
CA TYR A 3 4.80 -8.34 -25.62
C TYR A 3 3.57 -8.26 -24.73
N LEU A 4 3.28 -7.05 -24.24
CA LEU A 4 1.99 -6.72 -23.72
C LEU A 4 1.05 -6.58 -24.93
N THR A 5 0.00 -7.38 -24.97
CA THR A 5 -0.95 -7.39 -26.09
C THR A 5 -2.35 -7.01 -25.60
N PRO A 6 -3.14 -6.25 -26.39
CA PRO A 6 -4.54 -6.00 -26.08
C PRO A 6 -5.33 -7.31 -25.93
N ASP A 7 -6.24 -7.36 -24.94
CA ASP A 7 -7.14 -8.47 -24.71
C ASP A 7 -8.51 -7.96 -24.24
N GLY A 8 -9.42 -7.78 -25.17
CA GLY A 8 -10.75 -7.22 -24.92
C GLY A 8 -10.66 -5.80 -24.34
N ASP A 9 -11.12 -5.64 -23.10
CA ASP A 9 -11.13 -4.39 -22.32
C ASP A 9 -9.83 -4.15 -21.54
N GLY A 10 -8.82 -4.99 -21.74
CA GLY A 10 -7.58 -4.95 -20.99
C GLY A 10 -6.35 -5.31 -21.83
N TRP A 11 -5.33 -5.76 -21.13
CA TRP A 11 -4.04 -6.17 -21.67
C TRP A 11 -3.59 -7.47 -21.04
N GLN A 12 -2.83 -8.24 -21.79
CA GLN A 12 -2.21 -9.47 -21.31
C GLN A 12 -0.71 -9.54 -21.61
N TYR A 13 -0.01 -10.23 -20.73
CA TYR A 13 1.40 -10.58 -20.83
C TYR A 13 1.54 -12.10 -20.67
N VAL A 14 2.30 -12.75 -21.55
CA VAL A 14 2.55 -14.20 -21.44
C VAL A 14 3.74 -14.41 -20.52
N MET A 15 3.48 -15.05 -19.37
CA MET A 15 4.47 -15.39 -18.36
C MET A 15 5.15 -16.71 -18.68
N GLN A 16 6.45 -16.79 -18.42
CA GLN A 16 7.15 -18.07 -18.31
C GLN A 16 6.89 -18.74 -16.96
N GLU A 17 7.18 -20.03 -16.85
CA GLU A 17 6.85 -20.85 -15.66
C GLU A 17 7.41 -20.26 -14.34
N LYS A 18 8.63 -19.72 -14.38
CA LYS A 18 9.34 -19.20 -13.20
C LYS A 18 9.39 -17.68 -13.11
N ASP A 19 8.63 -16.96 -13.91
CA ASP A 19 8.52 -15.51 -13.79
C ASP A 19 7.93 -15.14 -12.44
N ILE A 20 8.45 -14.10 -11.81
CA ILE A 20 7.97 -13.59 -10.53
C ILE A 20 7.30 -12.23 -10.79
N VAL A 21 6.15 -12.02 -10.16
CA VAL A 21 5.40 -10.77 -10.25
C VAL A 21 5.29 -10.15 -8.86
N TYR A 22 5.77 -8.92 -8.71
CA TYR A 22 5.71 -8.14 -7.48
C TYR A 22 4.80 -6.92 -7.67
N GLY A 23 4.40 -6.27 -6.58
CA GLY A 23 3.73 -4.98 -6.61
C GLY A 23 2.33 -4.97 -6.06
N LEU A 24 1.49 -4.08 -6.61
CA LEU A 24 0.10 -3.80 -6.23
C LEU A 24 -0.09 -3.15 -4.85
N GLY A 25 0.99 -2.76 -4.17
CA GLY A 25 0.93 -2.11 -2.85
C GLY A 25 0.59 -3.07 -1.72
N GLU A 26 -0.23 -2.61 -0.79
CA GLU A 26 -0.73 -3.42 0.32
C GLU A 26 -1.79 -4.40 -0.18
N MET A 27 -1.38 -5.64 -0.33
CA MET A 27 -2.21 -6.72 -0.87
C MET A 27 -2.06 -7.98 -0.05
N PRO A 28 -3.13 -8.80 0.03
CA PRO A 28 -3.03 -10.12 0.66
C PRO A 28 -2.03 -11.01 -0.05
N ARG A 29 -1.70 -12.14 0.58
CA ARG A 29 -0.81 -13.17 0.06
C ARG A 29 0.65 -12.72 0.02
N GLY A 30 1.53 -13.56 -0.48
CA GLY A 30 2.97 -13.32 -0.44
C GLY A 30 3.47 -12.23 -1.40
N LEU A 31 4.79 -12.07 -1.44
CA LEU A 31 5.47 -11.10 -2.31
C LEU A 31 5.28 -11.43 -3.80
N ASN A 32 5.35 -12.70 -4.18
CA ASN A 32 5.02 -13.13 -5.53
C ASN A 32 3.51 -13.18 -5.70
N LYS A 33 3.00 -12.35 -6.57
CA LYS A 33 1.55 -12.19 -6.83
C LYS A 33 0.96 -13.24 -7.76
N ARG A 34 1.79 -14.13 -8.31
CA ARG A 34 1.36 -15.16 -9.26
C ARG A 34 0.40 -16.18 -8.62
N GLY A 35 -0.56 -16.65 -9.40
CA GLY A 35 -1.54 -17.68 -9.02
C GLY A 35 -2.84 -17.13 -8.42
N TRP A 36 -3.08 -15.81 -8.49
CA TRP A 36 -4.21 -15.18 -7.82
C TRP A 36 -4.86 -14.06 -8.62
N HIS A 37 -6.11 -13.75 -8.23
CA HIS A 37 -6.79 -12.52 -8.60
C HIS A 37 -6.55 -11.42 -7.57
N TYR A 38 -6.48 -10.16 -8.04
CA TYR A 38 -6.41 -8.95 -7.22
C TYR A 38 -7.28 -7.85 -7.82
N GLU A 39 -7.66 -6.90 -6.97
CA GLU A 39 -8.25 -5.63 -7.39
C GLU A 39 -7.51 -4.49 -6.69
N THR A 40 -7.12 -3.44 -7.40
CA THR A 40 -6.64 -2.22 -6.78
C THR A 40 -7.83 -1.31 -6.52
N ASN A 41 -8.43 -1.46 -5.36
CA ASN A 41 -9.59 -0.71 -4.92
C ASN A 41 -9.48 -0.52 -3.40
N ASN A 42 -8.86 0.60 -2.99
CA ASN A 42 -8.62 0.88 -1.57
C ASN A 42 -9.92 0.83 -0.78
N THR A 43 -9.98 -0.03 0.20
CA THR A 43 -11.17 -0.27 1.01
C THR A 43 -10.83 -0.22 2.49
N ASP A 44 -11.78 0.20 3.32
CA ASP A 44 -11.72 0.06 4.76
C ASP A 44 -12.08 -1.38 5.14
N GLU A 45 -11.06 -2.23 5.20
CA GLU A 45 -11.18 -3.67 5.46
C GLU A 45 -10.53 -4.04 6.79
N SER A 46 -11.35 -4.30 7.80
CA SER A 46 -10.89 -4.66 9.15
C SER A 46 -10.38 -6.11 9.26
N GLU A 47 -10.78 -6.97 8.35
CA GLU A 47 -10.40 -8.39 8.34
C GLU A 47 -9.37 -8.66 7.23
N HIS A 48 -8.09 -8.68 7.57
CA HIS A 48 -6.98 -8.88 6.64
C HIS A 48 -6.79 -10.35 6.24
N GLY A 49 -7.87 -10.97 5.75
CA GLY A 49 -7.85 -12.37 5.32
C GLY A 49 -7.24 -12.55 3.92
N GLU A 50 -6.59 -13.70 3.70
CA GLU A 50 -5.96 -14.06 2.43
C GLU A 50 -6.97 -14.19 1.24
N ASN A 51 -8.25 -14.23 1.53
CA ASN A 51 -9.33 -14.28 0.53
C ASN A 51 -9.79 -12.90 0.02
N ARG A 52 -9.25 -11.82 0.58
CA ARG A 52 -9.55 -10.46 0.12
C ARG A 52 -8.84 -10.15 -1.20
N LEU A 53 -9.41 -9.25 -1.98
CA LEU A 53 -8.86 -8.84 -3.27
C LEU A 53 -8.04 -7.55 -3.18
N SER A 54 -8.27 -6.74 -2.15
CA SER A 54 -7.61 -5.46 -1.91
C SER A 54 -7.59 -5.12 -0.42
N TYR A 55 -6.70 -4.21 -0.01
CA TYR A 55 -6.63 -3.63 1.32
C TYR A 55 -6.64 -2.09 1.25
N TYR A 56 -6.11 -1.41 2.28
CA TYR A 56 -6.17 0.05 2.43
C TYR A 56 -5.31 0.83 1.44
N ALA A 57 -4.15 0.29 1.04
CA ALA A 57 -3.13 1.02 0.27
C ALA A 57 -2.67 0.25 -0.97
N ALA A 58 -3.63 -0.17 -1.79
CA ALA A 58 -3.36 -0.75 -3.10
C ALA A 58 -2.92 0.33 -4.10
N HIS A 59 -2.09 -0.02 -5.06
CA HIS A 59 -1.72 0.84 -6.18
C HIS A 59 -1.41 0.07 -7.47
N ASN A 60 -1.53 0.74 -8.60
CA ASN A 60 -1.51 0.14 -9.94
C ASN A 60 -0.09 0.01 -10.51
N PHE A 61 0.87 -0.49 -9.73
CA PHE A 61 2.22 -0.78 -10.22
C PHE A 61 2.57 -2.24 -10.02
N LEU A 62 3.01 -2.88 -11.11
CA LEU A 62 3.54 -4.24 -11.13
C LEU A 62 4.99 -4.22 -11.57
N LEU A 63 5.78 -5.14 -11.04
CA LEU A 63 7.13 -5.45 -11.50
C LEU A 63 7.21 -6.92 -11.84
N ILE A 64 7.52 -7.24 -13.09
CA ILE A 64 7.75 -8.59 -13.56
C ILE A 64 9.26 -8.82 -13.63
N SER A 65 9.71 -9.91 -13.03
CA SER A 65 11.09 -10.41 -13.12
C SER A 65 11.09 -11.71 -13.90
N PRO A 66 11.42 -11.68 -15.21
CA PRO A 66 11.50 -12.87 -16.06
C PRO A 66 12.57 -13.84 -15.58
N ALA A 67 12.26 -15.12 -15.66
CA ALA A 67 13.15 -16.19 -15.19
C ALA A 67 14.41 -16.39 -16.07
N ASP A 68 14.34 -15.94 -17.32
CA ASP A 68 15.45 -16.05 -18.28
C ASP A 68 16.54 -14.97 -18.11
N GLY A 69 16.34 -14.05 -17.17
CA GLY A 69 17.28 -12.96 -16.91
C GLY A 69 17.29 -11.88 -17.99
N SER A 70 16.28 -11.80 -18.85
CA SER A 70 16.19 -10.81 -19.96
C SER A 70 15.99 -9.36 -19.50
N GLY A 71 16.01 -9.12 -18.18
CA GLY A 71 15.76 -7.85 -17.54
C GLY A 71 14.44 -7.86 -16.75
N CYS A 72 14.00 -6.72 -16.28
CA CYS A 72 12.75 -6.56 -15.53
C CYS A 72 11.80 -5.58 -16.23
N ILE A 73 10.51 -5.72 -15.98
CA ILE A 73 9.47 -4.92 -16.59
C ILE A 73 8.58 -4.33 -15.49
N GLY A 74 8.50 -3.00 -15.43
CA GLY A 74 7.49 -2.30 -14.67
C GLY A 74 6.28 -1.99 -15.53
N ILE A 75 5.10 -2.21 -15.01
CA ILE A 75 3.82 -1.83 -15.62
C ILE A 75 3.12 -0.89 -14.63
N PHE A 76 2.89 0.35 -15.03
CA PHE A 76 2.14 1.31 -14.26
C PHE A 76 0.88 1.72 -15.02
N ILE A 77 -0.27 1.56 -14.38
CA ILE A 77 -1.56 1.94 -14.93
C ILE A 77 -2.02 3.20 -14.18
N ASP A 78 -1.86 4.34 -14.81
CA ASP A 78 -2.30 5.62 -14.26
C ASP A 78 -3.81 5.76 -14.47
N PHE A 79 -4.53 5.24 -13.52
CA PHE A 79 -5.99 5.21 -13.47
C PHE A 79 -6.46 5.30 -12.03
N PRO A 80 -7.33 6.27 -11.68
CA PRO A 80 -7.76 6.49 -10.30
C PRO A 80 -8.84 5.51 -9.84
N GLY A 81 -9.41 4.74 -10.75
CA GLY A 81 -10.46 3.76 -10.45
C GLY A 81 -9.93 2.35 -10.21
N LYS A 82 -10.86 1.43 -10.11
CA LYS A 82 -10.57 0.02 -9.88
C LYS A 82 -9.91 -0.63 -11.09
N VAL A 83 -8.81 -1.36 -10.86
CA VAL A 83 -8.17 -2.23 -11.83
C VAL A 83 -8.22 -3.66 -11.34
N SER A 84 -8.62 -4.58 -12.21
CA SER A 84 -8.64 -6.02 -11.95
C SER A 84 -7.39 -6.67 -12.52
N TYR A 85 -6.82 -7.62 -11.80
CA TYR A 85 -5.64 -8.39 -12.20
C TYR A 85 -5.90 -9.87 -12.07
N ASP A 86 -5.61 -10.62 -13.13
CA ASP A 86 -5.48 -12.07 -13.14
C ASP A 86 -4.02 -12.40 -13.40
N ILE A 87 -3.32 -12.89 -12.38
CA ILE A 87 -1.89 -13.15 -12.46
C ILE A 87 -1.66 -14.66 -12.43
N GLY A 88 -1.98 -15.33 -13.53
CA GLY A 88 -1.83 -16.78 -13.65
C GLY A 88 -2.84 -17.60 -12.86
N TYR A 89 -3.99 -17.05 -12.52
CA TYR A 89 -5.07 -17.76 -11.82
C TYR A 89 -5.96 -18.50 -12.80
N THR A 90 -6.56 -17.82 -13.77
CA THR A 90 -7.41 -18.44 -14.78
C THR A 90 -6.57 -19.20 -15.80
N ARG A 91 -5.50 -18.58 -16.26
CA ARG A 91 -4.50 -19.16 -17.18
C ARG A 91 -3.13 -18.97 -16.57
N HIS A 92 -2.51 -20.09 -16.17
CA HIS A 92 -1.23 -20.14 -15.40
C HIS A 92 -0.03 -19.46 -16.11
N ASP A 93 -0.08 -19.31 -17.41
CA ASP A 93 0.92 -18.65 -18.23
C ASP A 93 0.55 -17.19 -18.60
N THR A 94 -0.51 -16.63 -18.05
CA THR A 94 -1.02 -15.32 -18.46
C THR A 94 -1.20 -14.39 -17.28
N LEU A 95 -0.61 -13.20 -17.36
CA LEU A 95 -0.99 -12.06 -16.55
C LEU A 95 -1.92 -11.19 -17.38
N ARG A 96 -3.10 -10.91 -16.87
CA ARG A 96 -4.08 -10.02 -17.48
C ARG A 96 -4.45 -8.90 -16.51
N PHE A 97 -4.61 -7.70 -17.01
CA PHE A 97 -5.25 -6.62 -16.25
C PHE A 97 -6.29 -5.89 -17.11
N ALA A 98 -7.31 -5.37 -16.43
CA ALA A 98 -8.37 -4.60 -17.07
C ALA A 98 -8.82 -3.47 -16.15
N THR A 99 -9.17 -2.34 -16.75
CA THR A 99 -9.76 -1.17 -16.08
C THR A 99 -11.27 -1.15 -16.29
N ALA A 100 -12.00 -0.56 -15.36
CA ALA A 100 -13.46 -0.39 -15.50
C ALA A 100 -13.83 0.56 -16.64
N GLU A 101 -12.92 1.45 -17.03
CA GLU A 101 -13.11 2.47 -18.06
C GLU A 101 -11.89 2.55 -18.98
N PRO A 102 -12.07 2.91 -20.25
CA PRO A 102 -10.99 2.90 -21.24
C PRO A 102 -10.03 4.10 -21.17
N ASN A 103 -10.31 5.09 -20.33
CA ASN A 103 -9.54 6.33 -20.26
C ASN A 103 -8.48 6.26 -19.17
N TYR A 104 -7.32 5.71 -19.49
CA TYR A 104 -6.15 5.61 -18.59
C TYR A 104 -4.85 5.75 -19.39
N ALA A 105 -3.75 6.08 -18.69
CA ALA A 105 -2.42 6.00 -19.28
C ALA A 105 -1.69 4.72 -18.82
N LEU A 106 -0.99 4.07 -19.74
CA LEU A 106 -0.21 2.87 -19.49
C LEU A 106 1.26 3.16 -19.70
N TYR A 107 2.08 2.98 -18.67
CA TYR A 107 3.52 3.15 -18.72
C TYR A 107 4.22 1.80 -18.62
N LEU A 108 5.13 1.55 -19.55
CA LEU A 108 6.00 0.39 -19.54
C LEU A 108 7.44 0.84 -19.29
N ILE A 109 8.04 0.30 -18.22
CA ILE A 109 9.41 0.60 -17.81
C ILE A 109 10.22 -0.67 -17.93
N THR A 110 11.28 -0.65 -18.73
CA THR A 110 12.17 -1.81 -18.89
C THR A 110 13.58 -1.47 -18.44
N ALA A 111 14.18 -2.33 -17.61
CA ALA A 111 15.54 -2.16 -17.13
C ALA A 111 16.20 -3.51 -16.85
N PRO A 112 17.54 -3.58 -16.79
CA PRO A 112 18.25 -4.83 -16.50
C PRO A 112 17.92 -5.44 -15.14
N ALA A 113 17.56 -4.63 -14.13
CA ALA A 113 17.27 -5.10 -12.79
C ALA A 113 16.04 -4.40 -12.17
N ALA A 114 15.41 -5.06 -11.19
CA ALA A 114 14.23 -4.56 -10.46
C ALA A 114 14.47 -3.20 -9.78
N ALA A 115 15.66 -2.98 -9.23
CA ALA A 115 16.02 -1.71 -8.59
C ALA A 115 16.04 -0.55 -9.57
N GLU A 116 16.44 -0.79 -10.81
CA GLU A 116 16.44 0.22 -11.88
C GLU A 116 15.03 0.52 -12.36
N VAL A 117 14.17 -0.50 -12.49
CA VAL A 117 12.74 -0.29 -12.77
C VAL A 117 12.11 0.58 -11.67
N ALA A 118 12.38 0.31 -10.40
CA ALA A 118 11.88 1.09 -9.29
C ALA A 118 12.40 2.55 -9.31
N LYS A 119 13.66 2.74 -9.71
CA LYS A 119 14.27 4.08 -9.86
C LYS A 119 13.57 4.87 -10.97
N GLU A 120 13.36 4.27 -12.12
CA GLU A 120 12.67 4.92 -13.25
C GLU A 120 11.19 5.21 -12.91
N PHE A 121 10.51 4.29 -12.23
CA PHE A 121 9.17 4.55 -11.73
C PHE A 121 9.12 5.74 -10.77
N ARG A 122 10.08 5.86 -9.85
CA ARG A 122 10.20 7.03 -8.97
C ARG A 122 10.49 8.34 -9.70
N GLN A 123 11.17 8.31 -10.83
CA GLN A 123 11.33 9.50 -11.67
C GLN A 123 9.98 9.95 -12.26
N LEU A 124 9.14 8.99 -12.64
CA LEU A 124 7.82 9.26 -13.19
C LEU A 124 6.86 9.86 -12.15
N ILE A 125 6.79 9.27 -10.95
CA ILE A 125 5.84 9.68 -9.90
C ILE A 125 6.39 10.69 -8.90
N GLY A 126 7.69 10.99 -8.95
CA GLY A 126 8.39 11.87 -8.04
C GLY A 126 9.07 11.15 -6.86
N PRO A 127 9.96 11.84 -6.13
CA PRO A 127 10.68 11.28 -5.01
C PRO A 127 9.74 11.04 -3.82
N SER A 128 9.96 9.94 -3.11
CA SER A 128 9.25 9.67 -1.86
C SER A 128 9.67 10.68 -0.78
N TYR A 129 8.73 11.14 0.02
CA TYR A 129 9.03 11.88 1.25
C TYR A 129 9.86 11.00 2.18
N ILE A 130 10.90 11.55 2.77
CA ILE A 130 11.70 10.88 3.78
C ILE A 130 11.22 11.41 5.14
N PRO A 131 10.47 10.64 5.90
CA PRO A 131 9.96 11.09 7.19
C PRO A 131 11.07 11.17 8.23
N PRO A 132 10.86 11.90 9.35
CA PRO A 132 11.79 11.93 10.45
C PRO A 132 11.96 10.55 11.09
N LYS A 133 13.09 10.36 11.78
CA LYS A 133 13.49 9.04 12.32
C LYS A 133 12.41 8.37 13.19
N TRP A 134 11.70 9.16 14.01
CA TRP A 134 10.65 8.64 14.90
C TRP A 134 9.50 7.94 14.16
N ALA A 135 9.22 8.35 12.92
CA ALA A 135 8.17 7.73 12.11
C ALA A 135 8.46 6.28 11.69
N PHE A 136 9.71 5.83 11.87
CA PHE A 136 10.13 4.44 11.66
C PHE A 136 10.20 3.64 12.98
N GLY A 137 9.86 4.27 14.09
CA GLY A 137 9.85 3.63 15.39
C GLY A 137 8.52 2.96 15.73
N LEU A 138 8.33 2.62 17.01
CA LEU A 138 7.12 1.99 17.48
C LEU A 138 5.97 3.00 17.60
N ALA A 139 4.88 2.73 16.90
CA ALA A 139 3.64 3.48 16.99
C ALA A 139 2.58 2.68 17.75
N GLN A 140 2.03 3.27 18.80
CA GLN A 140 0.87 2.73 19.51
C GLN A 140 -0.40 3.41 18.98
N SER A 141 -1.30 2.64 18.42
CA SER A 141 -2.60 3.12 17.92
C SER A 141 -3.72 2.25 18.45
N ARG A 142 -4.82 2.88 18.81
CA ARG A 142 -6.10 2.18 19.06
C ARG A 142 -7.27 3.17 19.02
N PHE A 143 -8.45 2.68 18.73
CA PHE A 143 -9.70 3.38 18.99
C PHE A 143 -10.00 3.48 20.50
N GLY A 144 -10.51 4.61 20.96
CA GLY A 144 -11.01 4.74 22.34
C GLY A 144 -10.07 5.41 23.33
N TYR A 145 -9.13 6.25 22.89
CA TYR A 145 -8.45 7.21 23.75
C TYR A 145 -9.38 8.42 24.01
N LYS A 146 -10.19 8.35 25.05
CA LYS A 146 -11.29 9.29 25.29
C LYS A 146 -10.87 10.60 25.95
N THR A 147 -9.72 10.61 26.60
CA THR A 147 -9.21 11.75 27.34
C THR A 147 -7.70 11.92 27.20
N GLU A 148 -7.20 13.11 27.48
CA GLU A 148 -5.76 13.36 27.58
C GLU A 148 -5.08 12.45 28.62
N ALA A 149 -5.79 12.12 29.71
CA ALA A 149 -5.26 11.22 30.74
C ALA A 149 -4.99 9.81 30.21
N ASP A 150 -5.82 9.29 29.30
CA ASP A 150 -5.60 7.97 28.69
C ASP A 150 -4.28 7.94 27.89
N ILE A 151 -3.97 9.02 27.19
CA ILE A 151 -2.71 9.13 26.41
C ILE A 151 -1.51 9.16 27.35
N ARG A 152 -1.58 9.98 28.40
CA ARG A 152 -0.51 10.09 29.41
C ARG A 152 -0.27 8.78 30.13
N GLU A 153 -1.34 8.05 30.47
CA GLU A 153 -1.26 6.74 31.11
C GLU A 153 -0.55 5.73 30.22
N VAL A 154 -0.93 5.65 28.93
CA VAL A 154 -0.30 4.74 27.96
C VAL A 154 1.19 5.05 27.83
N ALA A 155 1.56 6.33 27.65
CA ALA A 155 2.97 6.73 27.57
C ALA A 155 3.75 6.37 28.85
N ALA A 156 3.15 6.59 30.03
CA ALA A 156 3.76 6.23 31.31
C ALA A 156 3.97 4.73 31.46
N GLN A 157 3.02 3.90 30.98
CA GLN A 157 3.13 2.45 31.04
C GLN A 157 4.22 1.90 30.12
N TYR A 158 4.37 2.42 28.89
CA TYR A 158 5.48 2.07 28.03
C TYR A 158 6.82 2.38 28.69
N LYS A 159 6.95 3.59 29.27
CA LYS A 159 8.15 4.00 29.99
C LYS A 159 8.44 3.13 31.22
N ALA A 160 7.42 2.81 32.01
CA ALA A 160 7.57 2.01 33.24
C ALA A 160 8.00 0.57 32.96
N ASN A 161 7.69 0.03 31.78
CA ASN A 161 8.06 -1.30 31.35
C ASN A 161 9.32 -1.33 30.45
N ASP A 162 10.03 -0.22 30.32
CA ASP A 162 11.21 -0.08 29.46
C ASP A 162 10.97 -0.50 28.01
N LEU A 163 9.77 -0.17 27.48
CA LEU A 163 9.38 -0.42 26.10
C LEU A 163 9.57 0.85 25.28
N PRO A 164 10.15 0.75 24.08
CA PRO A 164 10.26 1.91 23.19
C PRO A 164 8.87 2.38 22.75
N LEU A 165 8.71 3.69 22.59
CA LEU A 165 7.50 4.30 22.03
C LEU A 165 7.89 5.60 21.35
N ASP A 166 7.63 5.72 20.06
CA ASP A 166 7.99 6.89 19.25
C ASP A 166 6.76 7.72 18.87
N MET A 167 5.58 7.10 18.83
CA MET A 167 4.34 7.78 18.44
C MET A 167 3.11 7.15 19.10
N ILE A 168 2.14 7.98 19.48
CA ILE A 168 0.79 7.55 19.82
C ILE A 168 -0.18 8.14 18.80
N CYS A 169 -0.96 7.27 18.14
CA CYS A 169 -2.05 7.68 17.25
C CYS A 169 -3.37 7.70 18.05
N MET A 170 -3.96 8.88 18.22
CA MET A 170 -5.10 9.08 19.12
C MET A 170 -6.44 8.65 18.55
N ASP A 171 -6.49 8.32 17.26
CA ASP A 171 -7.71 8.03 16.51
C ASP A 171 -8.67 9.25 16.50
N ILE A 172 -9.99 9.06 16.62
CA ILE A 172 -11.01 10.10 16.40
C ILE A 172 -11.62 10.68 17.67
N ASP A 173 -11.43 10.06 18.83
CA ASP A 173 -12.09 10.49 20.09
C ASP A 173 -11.63 11.86 20.61
N TYR A 174 -10.52 12.40 20.13
CA TYR A 174 -10.05 13.75 20.48
C TYR A 174 -10.86 14.85 19.79
N MET A 175 -11.59 14.53 18.73
CA MET A 175 -12.37 15.49 17.96
C MET A 175 -13.63 15.92 18.71
N GLN A 176 -14.09 17.15 18.49
CA GLN A 176 -15.38 17.62 18.97
C GLN A 176 -16.50 17.02 18.09
N SER A 177 -17.29 16.13 18.67
CA SER A 177 -18.40 15.44 17.97
C SER A 177 -17.96 14.79 16.64
N TYR A 178 -16.73 14.28 16.60
CA TYR A 178 -16.11 13.65 15.41
C TYR A 178 -16.01 14.54 14.17
N ALA A 179 -16.03 15.88 14.37
CA ALA A 179 -15.80 16.82 13.29
C ALA A 179 -14.29 16.96 13.00
N ASP A 180 -13.90 16.76 11.75
CA ASP A 180 -12.50 16.86 11.31
C ASP A 180 -11.87 18.21 11.67
N PHE A 181 -10.59 18.20 12.00
CA PHE A 181 -9.77 19.38 12.37
C PHE A 181 -10.24 20.12 13.63
N THR A 182 -11.04 19.48 14.49
CA THR A 182 -11.44 20.01 15.78
C THR A 182 -10.78 19.29 16.95
N VAL A 183 -10.77 19.93 18.12
CA VAL A 183 -10.32 19.31 19.37
C VAL A 183 -11.36 19.54 20.44
N ASP A 184 -11.81 18.50 21.12
CA ASP A 184 -12.66 18.59 22.31
C ASP A 184 -11.85 19.09 23.51
N LYS A 185 -11.93 20.41 23.76
CA LYS A 185 -11.19 21.07 24.83
C LYS A 185 -11.57 20.63 26.24
N ALA A 186 -12.73 20.01 26.43
CA ALA A 186 -13.12 19.47 27.72
C ALA A 186 -12.40 18.16 28.05
N ARG A 187 -12.17 17.33 27.05
CA ARG A 187 -11.49 16.03 27.20
C ARG A 187 -9.98 16.13 26.97
N PHE A 188 -9.54 17.06 26.12
CA PHE A 188 -8.14 17.32 25.75
C PHE A 188 -7.82 18.81 25.94
N PRO A 189 -7.76 19.29 27.21
CA PRO A 189 -7.60 20.72 27.51
C PRO A 189 -6.24 21.29 27.06
N ASP A 190 -5.21 20.48 27.10
CA ASP A 190 -3.84 20.89 26.80
C ASP A 190 -3.12 19.92 25.86
N LEU A 191 -3.76 19.63 24.71
CA LEU A 191 -3.21 18.73 23.71
C LEU A 191 -1.78 19.11 23.27
N ALA A 192 -1.49 20.43 23.26
CA ALA A 192 -0.16 20.93 22.84
C ALA A 192 0.95 20.60 23.86
N SER A 193 0.62 20.30 25.11
CA SER A 193 1.57 19.91 26.16
C SER A 193 1.76 18.40 26.27
N LEU A 194 1.09 17.61 25.46
CA LEU A 194 1.40 16.19 25.38
C LEU A 194 2.85 16.05 24.93
N PRO A 195 3.73 15.50 25.77
CA PRO A 195 5.15 15.49 25.44
C PRO A 195 5.38 14.65 24.18
N PRO A 196 6.32 15.06 23.32
CA PRO A 196 6.98 14.08 22.48
C PRO A 196 7.63 13.07 23.44
N THR A 197 7.28 11.83 23.29
CA THR A 197 7.85 10.71 24.05
C THR A 197 9.31 10.50 23.69
#